data_9e447b1469cfaf0972706dbd55ab218f
#
_entry.id   9e447b1469cfaf0972706dbd55ab218f
#
_cell.length_a   1.000
_cell.length_b   1.000
_cell.length_c   1.000
_cell.angle_alpha   90.00
_cell.angle_beta   90.00
_cell.angle_gamma   90.00
#
_symmetry.space_group_name_H-M   'P 1'
#
loop_
_entity.id
_entity.type
_entity.pdbx_description
1 polymer ?
#
loop_
_entity_poly.entity_id
_entity_poly.type
_entity_poly.pdbx_seq_one_letter_code
_entity_poly.pdbx_strand_id
1 'polypeptide(L)'
;MIALAHIRGGGEYGQTWYHAGKLLNKKNSFTDFIACAEELLQRKYGSQKKLVIAGGSAGGLLMGAVMNMRPDLFATVVADVPFVDILNTMSDPSLPLTVTEYEEWGNPDDPVYFDYIRSYSPYDNVTDQRYPNLYATAGLNDPRVSYWEPAKWVAKQRTLMHQDRLVVLRTNMDAGHMGQSGRFNRLKELAIEYAFVWKTVGVAE
;
A
#
# COMPACT_ATOMS: atom_id res chain seq x y z
N MET A 1 5.28 17.95 -8.18
CA MET A 1 4.22 17.49 -9.10
C MET A 1 3.49 16.34 -8.43
N ILE A 2 2.16 16.26 -8.56
CA ILE A 2 1.34 15.13 -8.11
C ILE A 2 0.70 14.51 -9.35
N ALA A 3 0.73 13.19 -9.43
CA ALA A 3 0.06 12.41 -10.47
C ALA A 3 -0.94 11.45 -9.80
N LEU A 4 -2.14 11.34 -10.33
CA LEU A 4 -3.16 10.39 -9.90
C LEU A 4 -3.32 9.34 -11.00
N ALA A 5 -3.07 8.08 -10.65
CA ALA A 5 -3.20 6.97 -11.58
C ALA A 5 -4.61 6.36 -11.49
N HIS A 6 -5.37 6.44 -12.58
CA HIS A 6 -6.67 5.79 -12.72
C HIS A 6 -6.48 4.37 -13.25
N ILE A 7 -6.20 3.45 -12.34
CA ILE A 7 -5.90 2.06 -12.63
C ILE A 7 -7.16 1.21 -12.81
N ARG A 8 -7.08 0.08 -13.51
CA ARG A 8 -8.16 -0.90 -13.53
C ARG A 8 -8.51 -1.37 -12.12
N GLY A 9 -9.79 -1.55 -11.84
CA GLY A 9 -10.35 -1.76 -10.51
C GLY A 9 -10.97 -0.50 -9.91
N GLY A 10 -10.65 0.69 -10.44
CA GLY A 10 -11.37 1.93 -10.15
C GLY A 10 -12.66 2.08 -10.95
N GLY A 11 -13.46 3.06 -10.60
CA GLY A 11 -14.75 3.37 -11.26
C GLY A 11 -14.68 4.41 -12.37
N GLU A 12 -13.50 5.01 -12.62
CA GLU A 12 -13.32 6.20 -13.46
C GLU A 12 -13.75 5.99 -14.91
N TYR A 13 -13.57 4.78 -15.42
CA TYR A 13 -13.97 4.39 -16.78
C TYR A 13 -15.12 3.40 -16.81
N GLY A 14 -15.93 3.34 -15.72
CA GLY A 14 -17.15 2.55 -15.62
C GLY A 14 -16.92 1.08 -15.25
N GLN A 15 -17.99 0.28 -15.35
CA GLN A 15 -18.04 -1.10 -14.83
C GLN A 15 -17.03 -2.04 -15.47
N THR A 16 -16.79 -1.90 -16.77
CA THR A 16 -15.78 -2.74 -17.47
C THR A 16 -14.38 -2.52 -16.89
N TRP A 17 -14.04 -1.26 -16.58
CA TRP A 17 -12.77 -0.89 -15.96
C TRP A 17 -12.66 -1.46 -14.54
N TYR A 18 -13.72 -1.34 -13.74
CA TYR A 18 -13.81 -1.92 -12.41
C TYR A 18 -13.62 -3.44 -12.44
N HIS A 19 -14.39 -4.17 -13.27
CA HIS A 19 -14.29 -5.63 -13.34
C HIS A 19 -12.94 -6.13 -13.86
N ALA A 20 -12.24 -5.33 -14.65
CA ALA A 20 -10.91 -5.66 -15.15
C ALA A 20 -9.79 -5.56 -14.09
N GLY A 21 -10.10 -5.12 -12.85
CA GLY A 21 -9.12 -5.00 -11.76
C GLY A 21 -9.58 -5.59 -10.43
N LYS A 22 -10.54 -6.52 -10.43
CA LYS A 22 -11.00 -7.23 -9.22
C LYS A 22 -10.88 -8.76 -9.36
N LEU A 23 -11.02 -9.48 -8.26
CA LEU A 23 -10.95 -10.94 -8.20
C LEU A 23 -9.68 -11.45 -8.91
N LEU A 24 -9.79 -12.42 -9.81
CA LEU A 24 -8.65 -12.99 -10.56
C LEU A 24 -8.00 -12.00 -11.55
N ASN A 25 -8.54 -10.79 -11.68
CA ASN A 25 -7.95 -9.71 -12.47
C ASN A 25 -7.21 -8.67 -11.62
N LYS A 26 -7.11 -8.85 -10.30
CA LYS A 26 -6.57 -7.85 -9.36
C LYS A 26 -5.17 -7.38 -9.70
N LYS A 27 -4.32 -8.24 -10.21
CA LYS A 27 -2.95 -7.89 -10.63
C LYS A 27 -2.90 -6.84 -11.74
N ASN A 28 -3.97 -6.65 -12.51
CA ASN A 28 -4.04 -5.58 -13.49
C ASN A 28 -3.94 -4.18 -12.84
N SER A 29 -4.49 -4.01 -11.63
CA SER A 29 -4.33 -2.76 -10.87
C SER A 29 -2.86 -2.45 -10.58
N PHE A 30 -2.07 -3.47 -10.24
CA PHE A 30 -0.65 -3.31 -9.92
C PHE A 30 0.20 -3.02 -11.16
N THR A 31 -0.04 -3.77 -12.24
CA THR A 31 0.68 -3.55 -13.50
C THR A 31 0.36 -2.21 -14.14
N ASP A 32 -0.88 -1.74 -14.05
CA ASP A 32 -1.27 -0.41 -14.52
C ASP A 32 -0.57 0.70 -13.74
N PHE A 33 -0.49 0.57 -12.40
CA PHE A 33 0.19 1.55 -11.57
C PHE A 33 1.70 1.60 -11.87
N ILE A 34 2.33 0.43 -12.05
CA ILE A 34 3.74 0.32 -12.44
C ILE A 34 3.95 0.99 -13.81
N ALA A 35 3.09 0.71 -14.80
CA ALA A 35 3.17 1.32 -16.12
C ALA A 35 3.04 2.86 -16.07
N CYS A 36 2.14 3.39 -15.22
CA CYS A 36 2.04 4.83 -15.00
C CYS A 36 3.34 5.40 -14.42
N ALA A 37 3.96 4.72 -13.46
CA ALA A 37 5.22 5.16 -12.88
C ALA A 37 6.37 5.14 -13.91
N GLU A 38 6.47 4.09 -14.71
CA GLU A 38 7.44 3.97 -15.79
C GLU A 38 7.29 5.07 -16.84
N GLU A 39 6.05 5.37 -17.25
CA GLU A 39 5.74 6.44 -18.19
C GLU A 39 6.16 7.83 -17.67
N LEU A 40 5.89 8.11 -16.37
CA LEU A 40 6.33 9.36 -15.76
C LEU A 40 7.86 9.51 -15.76
N LEU A 41 8.58 8.41 -15.50
CA LEU A 41 10.03 8.39 -15.52
C LEU A 41 10.57 8.54 -16.95
N GLN A 42 9.98 7.86 -17.93
CA GLN A 42 10.34 7.95 -19.35
C GLN A 42 10.16 9.38 -19.87
N ARG A 43 9.05 10.04 -19.51
CA ARG A 43 8.80 11.45 -19.85
C ARG A 43 9.61 12.44 -19.04
N LYS A 44 10.48 11.98 -18.15
CA LYS A 44 11.35 12.82 -17.31
C LYS A 44 10.60 13.79 -16.38
N TYR A 45 9.40 13.43 -15.95
CA TYR A 45 8.68 14.16 -14.90
C TYR A 45 9.29 14.01 -13.50
N GLY A 46 10.18 13.04 -13.33
CA GLY A 46 10.92 12.76 -12.11
C GLY A 46 12.09 11.81 -12.36
N SER A 47 12.60 11.25 -11.29
CA SER A 47 13.62 10.19 -11.33
C SER A 47 13.30 9.11 -10.30
N GLN A 48 13.80 7.89 -10.51
CA GLN A 48 13.65 6.79 -9.53
C GLN A 48 14.11 7.18 -8.12
N LYS A 49 15.13 8.04 -8.02
CA LYS A 49 15.65 8.53 -6.73
C LYS A 49 14.71 9.53 -6.02
N LYS A 50 13.68 10.03 -6.71
CA LYS A 50 12.75 11.05 -6.19
C LYS A 50 11.28 10.69 -6.39
N LEU A 51 10.98 9.54 -7.00
CA LEU A 51 9.61 9.10 -7.17
C LEU A 51 9.06 8.56 -5.85
N VAL A 52 8.04 9.21 -5.34
CA VAL A 52 7.31 8.83 -4.14
C VAL A 52 5.94 8.31 -4.55
N ILE A 53 5.52 7.21 -3.97
CA ILE A 53 4.16 6.68 -4.14
C ILE A 53 3.43 6.69 -2.81
N ALA A 54 2.12 6.94 -2.86
CA ALA A 54 1.29 7.01 -1.66
C ALA A 54 -0.07 6.35 -1.90
N GLY A 55 -0.56 5.64 -0.89
CA GLY A 55 -1.88 5.02 -0.91
C GLY A 55 -2.31 4.53 0.46
N GLY A 56 -3.62 4.54 0.71
CA GLY A 56 -4.20 4.12 2.00
C GLY A 56 -5.16 2.95 1.87
N SER A 57 -5.34 2.17 2.95
CA SER A 57 -6.29 1.05 2.99
C SER A 57 -6.03 0.05 1.87
N ALA A 58 -7.00 -0.21 0.99
CA ALA A 58 -6.80 -0.98 -0.25
C ALA A 58 -5.73 -0.38 -1.18
N GLY A 59 -5.58 0.98 -1.19
CA GLY A 59 -4.46 1.64 -1.85
C GLY A 59 -3.11 1.37 -1.18
N GLY A 60 -3.11 1.10 0.12
CA GLY A 60 -1.94 0.62 0.85
C GLY A 60 -1.52 -0.81 0.45
N LEU A 61 -2.49 -1.68 0.14
CA LEU A 61 -2.22 -2.98 -0.48
C LEU A 61 -1.55 -2.79 -1.84
N LEU A 62 -2.06 -1.88 -2.68
CA LEU A 62 -1.44 -1.52 -3.96
C LEU A 62 0.01 -1.09 -3.74
N MET A 63 0.28 -0.22 -2.77
CA MET A 63 1.65 0.24 -2.46
C MET A 63 2.57 -0.92 -2.07
N GLY A 64 2.10 -1.81 -1.20
CA GLY A 64 2.87 -2.98 -0.77
C GLY A 64 3.13 -3.98 -1.90
N ALA A 65 2.13 -4.23 -2.76
CA ALA A 65 2.28 -5.12 -3.90
C ALA A 65 3.27 -4.58 -4.94
N VAL A 66 3.13 -3.30 -5.33
CA VAL A 66 4.01 -2.73 -6.37
C VAL A 66 5.45 -2.54 -5.89
N MET A 67 5.68 -2.25 -4.59
CA MET A 67 7.04 -2.20 -4.06
C MET A 67 7.69 -3.58 -3.96
N ASN A 68 6.92 -4.66 -3.78
CA ASN A 68 7.44 -6.03 -3.88
C ASN A 68 7.80 -6.39 -5.33
N MET A 69 6.97 -5.98 -6.29
CA MET A 69 7.13 -6.30 -7.72
C MET A 69 8.25 -5.49 -8.38
N ARG A 70 8.37 -4.20 -8.05
CA ARG A 70 9.30 -3.26 -8.68
C ARG A 70 9.92 -2.30 -7.65
N PRO A 71 10.71 -2.82 -6.70
CA PRO A 71 11.34 -1.99 -5.66
C PRO A 71 12.33 -0.95 -6.23
N ASP A 72 12.82 -1.18 -7.44
CA ASP A 72 13.76 -0.33 -8.16
C ASP A 72 13.16 1.00 -8.64
N LEU A 73 11.83 1.06 -8.82
CA LEU A 73 11.17 2.24 -9.38
C LEU A 73 10.98 3.38 -8.39
N PHE A 74 10.94 3.09 -7.10
CA PHE A 74 10.47 4.04 -6.10
C PHE A 74 11.56 4.40 -5.09
N ALA A 75 11.65 5.70 -4.74
CA ALA A 75 12.53 6.17 -3.67
C ALA A 75 11.89 5.96 -2.29
N THR A 76 10.60 6.21 -2.20
CA THR A 76 9.84 6.21 -0.94
C THR A 76 8.41 5.75 -1.18
N VAL A 77 7.90 4.97 -0.26
CA VAL A 77 6.50 4.51 -0.19
C VAL A 77 5.85 5.07 1.06
N VAL A 78 4.69 5.68 0.90
CA VAL A 78 3.79 6.07 1.99
C VAL A 78 2.58 5.15 1.95
N ALA A 79 2.34 4.43 3.03
CA ALA A 79 1.28 3.45 3.14
C ALA A 79 0.42 3.77 4.38
N ASP A 80 -0.72 4.42 4.16
CA ASP A 80 -1.62 4.80 5.25
C ASP A 80 -2.60 3.69 5.57
N VAL A 81 -2.61 3.25 6.84
CA VAL A 81 -3.48 2.17 7.33
C VAL A 81 -3.61 1.01 6.33
N PRO A 82 -2.48 0.48 5.81
CA PRO A 82 -2.48 -0.35 4.62
C PRO A 82 -3.02 -1.75 4.87
N PHE A 83 -3.86 -2.24 3.95
CA PHE A 83 -4.40 -3.60 3.92
C PHE A 83 -3.36 -4.56 3.34
N VAL A 84 -2.40 -5.00 4.16
CA VAL A 84 -1.20 -5.71 3.67
C VAL A 84 -1.11 -7.19 4.06
N ASP A 85 -1.97 -7.66 4.96
CA ASP A 85 -2.05 -9.06 5.37
C ASP A 85 -3.30 -9.74 4.81
N ILE A 86 -3.64 -9.42 3.57
CA ILE A 86 -4.89 -9.76 2.90
C ILE A 86 -5.22 -11.26 2.98
N LEU A 87 -4.24 -12.16 2.83
CA LEU A 87 -4.50 -13.58 2.84
C LEU A 87 -5.06 -14.04 4.20
N ASN A 88 -4.45 -13.61 5.30
CA ASN A 88 -4.92 -13.95 6.63
C ASN A 88 -6.25 -13.25 6.96
N THR A 89 -6.39 -11.97 6.61
CA THR A 89 -7.62 -11.21 6.88
C THR A 89 -8.80 -11.78 6.10
N MET A 90 -8.64 -12.11 4.82
CA MET A 90 -9.71 -12.71 4.02
C MET A 90 -10.01 -14.16 4.40
N SER A 91 -9.13 -14.83 5.14
CA SER A 91 -9.36 -16.17 5.69
C SER A 91 -10.07 -16.17 7.07
N ASP A 92 -10.31 -15.00 7.65
CA ASP A 92 -10.99 -14.86 8.95
C ASP A 92 -12.37 -14.19 8.80
N PRO A 93 -13.46 -15.00 8.67
CA PRO A 93 -14.81 -14.45 8.50
C PRO A 93 -15.36 -13.75 9.74
N SER A 94 -14.65 -13.78 10.89
CA SER A 94 -15.04 -13.05 12.08
C SER A 94 -14.70 -11.56 12.01
N LEU A 95 -13.83 -11.17 11.11
CA LEU A 95 -13.46 -9.76 10.91
C LEU A 95 -14.57 -8.99 10.15
N PRO A 96 -14.81 -7.72 10.49
CA PRO A 96 -16.03 -7.00 10.08
C PRO A 96 -16.27 -6.90 8.58
N LEU A 97 -15.23 -6.81 7.76
CA LEU A 97 -15.36 -6.59 6.31
C LEU A 97 -15.13 -7.84 5.47
N THR A 98 -14.55 -8.90 6.03
CA THR A 98 -14.08 -10.06 5.28
C THR A 98 -15.16 -10.66 4.37
N VAL A 99 -16.30 -11.05 4.92
CA VAL A 99 -17.36 -11.71 4.13
C VAL A 99 -17.93 -10.79 3.06
N THR A 100 -18.09 -9.51 3.35
CA THR A 100 -18.65 -8.54 2.39
C THR A 100 -17.67 -8.21 1.27
N GLU A 101 -16.38 -8.40 1.48
CA GLU A 101 -15.34 -8.10 0.50
C GLU A 101 -14.89 -9.31 -0.34
N TYR A 102 -15.48 -10.48 -0.14
CA TYR A 102 -15.24 -11.64 -1.03
C TYR A 102 -15.58 -11.33 -2.50
N GLU A 103 -16.52 -10.42 -2.75
CA GLU A 103 -16.84 -9.97 -4.11
C GLU A 103 -15.72 -9.16 -4.77
N GLU A 104 -14.85 -8.56 -3.97
CA GLU A 104 -13.71 -7.75 -4.47
C GLU A 104 -12.42 -8.58 -4.58
N TRP A 105 -12.13 -9.37 -3.53
CA TRP A 105 -10.84 -10.07 -3.41
C TRP A 105 -10.91 -11.54 -3.76
N GLY A 106 -12.07 -12.19 -3.60
CA GLY A 106 -12.27 -13.63 -3.62
C GLY A 106 -12.27 -14.25 -2.23
N ASN A 107 -12.86 -15.44 -2.10
CA ASN A 107 -12.86 -16.20 -0.85
C ASN A 107 -11.69 -17.20 -0.83
N PRO A 108 -10.72 -17.09 0.10
CA PRO A 108 -9.58 -18.02 0.20
C PRO A 108 -9.94 -19.47 0.55
N ASP A 109 -11.18 -19.76 0.96
CA ASP A 109 -11.65 -21.14 1.11
C ASP A 109 -11.67 -21.89 -0.24
N ASP A 110 -11.74 -21.16 -1.36
CA ASP A 110 -11.52 -21.69 -2.69
C ASP A 110 -10.00 -21.65 -3.01
N PRO A 111 -9.37 -22.79 -3.29
CA PRO A 111 -7.94 -22.85 -3.58
C PRO A 111 -7.49 -21.94 -4.73
N VAL A 112 -8.37 -21.66 -5.70
CA VAL A 112 -8.06 -20.78 -6.83
C VAL A 112 -7.84 -19.34 -6.34
N TYR A 113 -8.72 -18.85 -5.46
CA TYR A 113 -8.56 -17.52 -4.86
C TYR A 113 -7.44 -17.48 -3.83
N PHE A 114 -7.27 -18.55 -3.03
CA PHE A 114 -6.16 -18.64 -2.08
C PHE A 114 -4.81 -18.45 -2.76
N ASP A 115 -4.53 -19.25 -3.80
CA ASP A 115 -3.27 -19.18 -4.53
C ASP A 115 -3.10 -17.83 -5.24
N TYR A 116 -4.19 -17.29 -5.80
CA TYR A 116 -4.13 -16.01 -6.47
C TYR A 116 -3.86 -14.85 -5.50
N ILE A 117 -4.57 -14.77 -4.37
CA ILE A 117 -4.35 -13.76 -3.32
C ILE A 117 -2.93 -13.88 -2.76
N ARG A 118 -2.50 -15.11 -2.43
CA ARG A 118 -1.14 -15.37 -1.95
C ARG A 118 -0.08 -14.84 -2.91
N SER A 119 -0.33 -14.91 -4.21
CA SER A 119 0.64 -14.52 -5.24
C SER A 119 0.90 -13.02 -5.34
N TYR A 120 0.13 -12.18 -4.64
CA TYR A 120 0.32 -10.73 -4.59
C TYR A 120 0.21 -10.12 -3.18
N SER A 121 -0.20 -10.88 -2.18
CA SER A 121 -0.31 -10.41 -0.79
C SER A 121 0.98 -9.72 -0.35
N PRO A 122 0.93 -8.44 0.05
CA PRO A 122 2.14 -7.70 0.38
C PRO A 122 2.98 -8.34 1.47
N TYR A 123 2.33 -8.83 2.55
CA TYR A 123 3.00 -9.46 3.67
C TYR A 123 3.69 -10.77 3.26
N ASP A 124 3.01 -11.61 2.47
CA ASP A 124 3.51 -12.94 2.12
C ASP A 124 4.68 -12.88 1.12
N ASN A 125 4.70 -11.84 0.28
CA ASN A 125 5.71 -11.66 -0.77
C ASN A 125 6.87 -10.73 -0.39
N VAL A 126 7.06 -10.43 0.90
CA VAL A 126 8.30 -9.78 1.36
C VAL A 126 9.46 -10.75 1.23
N THR A 127 10.48 -10.37 0.48
CA THR A 127 11.69 -11.18 0.20
C THR A 127 12.95 -10.37 0.50
N ASP A 128 14.11 -10.98 0.47
CA ASP A 128 15.40 -10.30 0.59
C ASP A 128 15.72 -9.57 -0.72
N GLN A 129 15.40 -8.27 -0.74
CA GLN A 129 15.68 -7.38 -1.87
C GLN A 129 15.81 -5.92 -1.39
N ARG A 130 16.35 -5.05 -2.26
CA ARG A 130 16.54 -3.65 -1.92
C ARG A 130 15.25 -2.85 -2.06
N TYR A 131 14.50 -2.77 -0.98
CA TYR A 131 13.26 -2.00 -0.91
C TYR A 131 13.46 -0.48 -0.89
N PRO A 132 12.46 0.32 -1.32
CA PRO A 132 12.43 1.76 -1.07
C PRO A 132 12.31 2.09 0.43
N ASN A 133 12.47 3.37 0.79
CA ASN A 133 12.09 3.81 2.12
C ASN A 133 10.58 3.64 2.33
N LEU A 134 10.16 3.28 3.54
CA LEU A 134 8.76 3.02 3.85
C LEU A 134 8.31 3.83 5.07
N TYR A 135 7.23 4.59 4.90
CA TYR A 135 6.45 5.18 5.98
C TYR A 135 5.08 4.52 6.00
N ALA A 136 4.77 3.81 7.07
CA ALA A 136 3.47 3.18 7.26
C ALA A 136 2.76 3.78 8.48
N THR A 137 1.45 3.90 8.41
CA THR A 137 0.62 4.30 9.55
C THR A 137 -0.30 3.18 10.01
N ALA A 138 -0.78 3.27 11.25
CA ALA A 138 -1.79 2.39 11.81
C ALA A 138 -2.66 3.15 12.80
N GLY A 139 -3.93 2.79 12.92
CA GLY A 139 -4.81 3.21 14.00
C GLY A 139 -5.06 2.05 14.96
N LEU A 140 -4.84 2.23 16.28
CA LEU A 140 -5.07 1.15 17.25
C LEU A 140 -6.52 0.69 17.25
N ASN A 141 -7.47 1.64 17.06
CA ASN A 141 -8.91 1.39 17.07
C ASN A 141 -9.49 1.32 15.65
N ASP A 142 -8.70 0.90 14.67
CA ASP A 142 -9.14 0.79 13.28
C ASP A 142 -10.11 -0.40 13.13
N PRO A 143 -11.39 -0.17 12.74
CA PRO A 143 -12.37 -1.23 12.58
C PRO A 143 -12.36 -1.87 11.19
N ARG A 144 -11.54 -1.37 10.25
CA ARG A 144 -11.49 -1.83 8.85
C ARG A 144 -10.24 -2.61 8.54
N VAL A 145 -9.08 -2.01 8.88
CA VAL A 145 -7.77 -2.64 8.70
C VAL A 145 -7.13 -2.72 10.09
N SER A 146 -7.02 -3.91 10.59
CA SER A 146 -6.48 -4.15 11.93
C SER A 146 -5.04 -3.65 12.05
N TYR A 147 -4.73 -2.96 13.15
CA TYR A 147 -3.41 -2.35 13.38
C TYR A 147 -2.24 -3.34 13.28
N TRP A 148 -2.49 -4.61 13.51
CA TRP A 148 -1.45 -5.64 13.42
C TRP A 148 -1.01 -5.94 11.99
N GLU A 149 -1.81 -5.64 10.97
CA GLU A 149 -1.41 -5.83 9.57
C GLU A 149 -0.18 -4.98 9.22
N PRO A 150 -0.24 -3.64 9.30
CA PRO A 150 0.94 -2.82 9.08
C PRO A 150 2.06 -3.09 10.09
N ALA A 151 1.74 -3.46 11.34
CA ALA A 151 2.75 -3.76 12.35
C ALA A 151 3.57 -5.01 12.00
N LYS A 152 2.92 -6.11 11.64
CA LYS A 152 3.57 -7.34 11.19
C LYS A 152 4.38 -7.10 9.91
N TRP A 153 3.79 -6.41 8.96
CA TRP A 153 4.43 -6.12 7.68
C TRP A 153 5.70 -5.30 7.84
N VAL A 154 5.65 -4.22 8.61
CA VAL A 154 6.81 -3.40 8.92
C VAL A 154 7.86 -4.18 9.70
N ALA A 155 7.46 -5.02 10.66
CA ALA A 155 8.39 -5.88 11.38
C ALA A 155 9.13 -6.83 10.42
N LYS A 156 8.41 -7.50 9.52
CA LYS A 156 8.99 -8.37 8.49
C LYS A 156 9.90 -7.59 7.52
N GLN A 157 9.48 -6.41 7.07
CA GLN A 157 10.31 -5.53 6.23
C GLN A 157 11.65 -5.19 6.90
N ARG A 158 11.64 -4.87 8.20
CA ARG A 158 12.85 -4.52 8.96
C ARG A 158 13.85 -5.67 9.09
N THR A 159 13.41 -6.93 9.05
CA THR A 159 14.32 -8.08 9.12
C THR A 159 15.07 -8.32 7.82
N LEU A 160 14.55 -7.84 6.70
CA LEU A 160 15.06 -8.11 5.35
C LEU A 160 15.58 -6.86 4.62
N MET A 161 15.40 -5.67 5.22
CA MET A 161 15.79 -4.42 4.57
C MET A 161 17.28 -4.15 4.67
N HIS A 162 17.80 -3.48 3.65
CA HIS A 162 19.16 -2.97 3.68
C HIS A 162 19.30 -1.77 4.64
N GLN A 163 20.43 -1.66 5.33
CA GLN A 163 20.65 -0.67 6.40
C GLN A 163 20.62 0.80 5.95
N ASP A 164 20.73 1.07 4.66
CA ASP A 164 20.65 2.42 4.07
C ASP A 164 19.21 2.91 3.84
N ARG A 165 18.22 2.15 4.28
CA ARG A 165 16.80 2.47 4.11
C ARG A 165 16.10 2.70 5.45
N LEU A 166 15.12 3.59 5.42
CA LEU A 166 14.27 3.89 6.57
C LEU A 166 12.94 3.16 6.44
N VAL A 167 12.58 2.39 7.46
CA VAL A 167 11.25 1.77 7.59
C VAL A 167 10.63 2.20 8.91
N VAL A 168 9.60 3.03 8.82
CA VAL A 168 8.92 3.65 9.95
C VAL A 168 7.49 3.19 10.01
N LEU A 169 7.05 2.76 11.19
CA LEU A 169 5.64 2.60 11.54
C LEU A 169 5.27 3.69 12.55
N ARG A 170 4.18 4.41 12.27
CA ARG A 170 3.55 5.31 13.21
C ARG A 170 2.17 4.79 13.56
N THR A 171 2.00 4.31 14.78
CA THR A 171 0.70 3.88 15.28
C THR A 171 0.04 5.03 16.06
N ASN A 172 -1.17 5.40 15.64
CA ASN A 172 -2.02 6.33 16.38
C ASN A 172 -2.83 5.54 17.43
N MET A 173 -2.56 5.79 18.71
CA MET A 173 -3.15 5.01 19.82
C MET A 173 -4.61 5.38 20.09
N ASP A 174 -5.07 6.56 19.63
CA ASP A 174 -6.40 7.11 19.94
C ASP A 174 -7.32 7.16 18.70
N ALA A 175 -6.81 6.77 17.52
CA ALA A 175 -7.55 6.90 16.27
C ALA A 175 -7.88 5.54 15.63
N GLY A 176 -8.91 5.58 14.78
CA GLY A 176 -9.28 4.50 13.86
C GLY A 176 -8.77 4.74 12.44
N HIS A 177 -9.50 4.22 11.45
CA HIS A 177 -9.11 4.19 10.03
C HIS A 177 -8.85 5.57 9.40
N MET A 178 -9.55 6.59 9.83
CA MET A 178 -9.46 7.94 9.24
C MET A 178 -8.45 8.86 9.95
N GLY A 179 -7.64 8.32 10.88
CA GLY A 179 -6.72 9.12 11.66
C GLY A 179 -7.41 9.90 12.80
N GLN A 180 -6.70 10.84 13.39
CA GLN A 180 -7.25 11.66 14.48
C GLN A 180 -8.30 12.66 13.98
N SER A 181 -9.37 12.81 14.77
CA SER A 181 -10.37 13.84 14.53
C SER A 181 -9.78 15.25 14.74
N GLY A 182 -10.27 16.18 13.95
CA GLY A 182 -9.91 17.57 14.06
C GLY A 182 -8.86 18.05 13.04
N ARG A 183 -9.14 19.22 12.48
CA ARG A 183 -8.37 19.84 11.38
C ARG A 183 -6.88 19.95 11.69
N PHE A 184 -6.53 20.41 12.87
CA PHE A 184 -5.12 20.63 13.24
C PHE A 184 -4.36 19.34 13.47
N ASN A 185 -5.02 18.29 13.95
CA ASN A 185 -4.37 16.98 14.13
C ASN A 185 -4.03 16.36 12.78
N ARG A 186 -4.94 16.44 11.81
CA ARG A 186 -4.68 15.99 10.45
C ARG A 186 -3.51 16.75 9.79
N LEU A 187 -3.40 18.06 10.01
CA LEU A 187 -2.27 18.84 9.49
C LEU A 187 -0.94 18.42 10.12
N LYS A 188 -0.93 18.06 11.41
CA LYS A 188 0.27 17.52 12.07
C LYS A 188 0.68 16.16 11.49
N GLU A 189 -0.29 15.28 11.24
CA GLU A 189 -0.04 13.98 10.62
C GLU A 189 0.58 14.14 9.22
N LEU A 190 0.00 14.99 8.40
CA LEU A 190 0.50 15.31 7.06
C LEU A 190 1.89 15.95 7.09
N ALA A 191 2.17 16.82 8.08
CA ALA A 191 3.48 17.44 8.22
C ALA A 191 4.57 16.41 8.56
N ILE A 192 4.27 15.40 9.37
CA ILE A 192 5.19 14.30 9.71
C ILE A 192 5.47 13.44 8.47
N GLU A 193 4.43 13.11 7.71
CA GLU A 193 4.55 12.38 6.45
C GLU A 193 5.47 13.12 5.47
N TYR A 194 5.21 14.41 5.24
CA TYR A 194 6.05 15.24 4.36
C TYR A 194 7.49 15.39 4.87
N ALA A 195 7.68 15.48 6.18
CA ALA A 195 9.03 15.51 6.75
C ALA A 195 9.80 14.20 6.47
N PHE A 196 9.10 13.04 6.53
CA PHE A 196 9.69 11.76 6.15
C PHE A 196 10.04 11.72 4.66
N VAL A 197 9.11 12.13 3.80
CA VAL A 197 9.32 12.19 2.35
C VAL A 197 10.53 13.09 2.04
N TRP A 198 10.60 14.29 2.61
CA TRP A 198 11.72 15.20 2.41
C TRP A 198 13.05 14.61 2.87
N LYS A 199 13.06 13.94 4.01
CA LYS A 199 14.25 13.27 4.50
C LYS A 199 14.77 12.18 3.56
N THR A 200 13.89 11.48 2.88
CA THR A 200 14.22 10.30 2.07
C THR A 200 14.53 10.62 0.60
N VAL A 201 13.91 11.67 0.04
CA VAL A 201 14.15 12.06 -1.37
C VAL A 201 15.08 13.26 -1.53
N GLY A 202 15.44 13.91 -0.43
CA GLY A 202 16.22 15.14 -0.41
C GLY A 202 15.42 16.35 -0.88
N VAL A 203 15.70 17.50 -0.30
CA VAL A 203 15.26 18.81 -0.82
C VAL A 203 16.25 19.18 -1.92
N ALA A 204 15.77 19.65 -3.07
CA ALA A 204 16.66 20.34 -4.01
C ALA A 204 17.17 21.61 -3.32
N GLU A 205 18.47 21.70 -3.08
CA GLU A 205 19.13 22.95 -2.71
C GLU A 205 18.98 23.99 -3.83
#